data_d40f91bfd1f7cb0c38dd1ceb564d3bdf
#
_entry.id   d40f91bfd1f7cb0c38dd1ceb564d3bdf
#
_cell.length_a   1.000
_cell.length_b   1.000
_cell.length_c   1.000
_cell.angle_alpha   90.00
_cell.angle_beta   90.00
_cell.angle_gamma   90.00
#
_symmetry.space_group_name_H-M   'P 1'
#
loop_
_entity.id
_entity.type
_entity.pdbx_description
1 polymer ?
#
loop_
_entity_poly.entity_id
_entity_poly.type
_entity_poly.pdbx_seq_one_letter_code
_entity_poly.pdbx_strand_id
1 'polypeptide(L)'
;MEKTYVVTDETGIHARPATVLVSEASKFESNINIEYNGKKANLKSIMGVMALGIMQGAEFKVTTDGADADDAAKAISNVIASQGIGKEK
;
A
#
# COMPACT_ATOMS: atom_id res chain seq x y z
N MET A 1 -6.73 3.39 11.01
CA MET A 1 -5.31 3.75 11.16
C MET A 1 -4.78 4.23 9.83
N GLU A 2 -3.89 5.20 9.83
CA GLU A 2 -3.45 5.87 8.61
C GLU A 2 -1.95 6.10 8.67
N LYS A 3 -1.25 5.75 7.59
CA LYS A 3 0.19 5.98 7.48
C LYS A 3 0.55 6.44 6.08
N THR A 4 1.52 7.32 5.99
CA THR A 4 1.99 7.87 4.73
C THR A 4 3.39 7.33 4.42
N TYR A 5 3.62 7.01 3.15
CA TYR A 5 4.89 6.44 2.67
C TYR A 5 5.38 7.20 1.45
N VAL A 6 6.68 7.10 1.20
CA VAL A 6 7.31 7.62 -0.01
C VAL A 6 7.85 6.44 -0.80
N VAL A 7 7.56 6.38 -2.09
CA VAL A 7 8.03 5.29 -2.95
C VAL A 7 9.53 5.44 -3.21
N THR A 8 10.28 4.37 -2.95
CA THR A 8 11.72 4.33 -3.20
C THR A 8 12.09 3.43 -4.38
N ASP A 9 11.18 2.54 -4.80
CA ASP A 9 11.40 1.66 -5.95
C ASP A 9 11.46 2.50 -7.23
N GLU A 10 12.51 2.29 -8.02
CA GLU A 10 12.74 3.07 -9.24
C GLU A 10 11.58 2.98 -10.23
N THR A 11 10.89 1.86 -10.27
CA THR A 11 9.79 1.64 -11.20
C THR A 11 8.43 2.00 -10.60
N GLY A 12 8.42 2.53 -9.37
CA GLY A 12 7.18 2.87 -8.70
C GLY A 12 6.39 1.65 -8.27
N ILE A 13 5.08 1.81 -8.07
CA ILE A 13 4.22 0.68 -7.70
C ILE A 13 3.65 0.09 -8.99
N HIS A 14 4.45 -0.78 -9.62
CA HIS A 14 4.05 -1.52 -10.81
C HIS A 14 3.53 -2.91 -10.42
N ALA A 15 3.49 -3.86 -11.37
CA ALA A 15 2.83 -5.16 -11.16
C ALA A 15 3.35 -5.94 -9.96
N ARG A 16 4.69 -6.05 -9.79
CA ARG A 16 5.27 -6.84 -8.71
C ARG A 16 4.99 -6.27 -7.31
N PRO A 17 5.33 -5.00 -7.03
CA PRO A 17 4.99 -4.45 -5.71
C PRO A 17 3.49 -4.38 -5.46
N ALA A 18 2.67 -4.12 -6.49
CA ALA A 18 1.22 -4.15 -6.33
C ALA A 18 0.75 -5.54 -5.90
N THR A 19 1.27 -6.60 -6.53
CA THR A 19 0.92 -7.97 -6.18
C THR A 19 1.34 -8.31 -4.75
N VAL A 20 2.53 -7.88 -4.34
CA VAL A 20 3.02 -8.11 -2.99
C VAL A 20 2.13 -7.44 -1.96
N LEU A 21 1.78 -6.17 -2.19
CA LEU A 21 0.91 -5.42 -1.27
C LEU A 21 -0.48 -6.03 -1.19
N VAL A 22 -1.06 -6.40 -2.32
CA VAL A 22 -2.39 -7.00 -2.36
C VAL A 22 -2.40 -8.35 -1.66
N SER A 23 -1.36 -9.16 -1.88
CA SER A 23 -1.23 -10.46 -1.22
C SER A 23 -1.19 -10.30 0.30
N GLU A 24 -0.43 -9.33 0.79
CA GLU A 24 -0.34 -9.07 2.22
C GLU A 24 -1.66 -8.55 2.78
N ALA A 25 -2.26 -7.55 2.10
CA ALA A 25 -3.52 -6.96 2.54
C ALA A 25 -4.66 -7.97 2.60
N SER A 26 -4.64 -8.93 1.69
CA SER A 26 -5.70 -9.95 1.60
C SER A 26 -5.72 -10.93 2.76
N LYS A 27 -4.67 -10.94 3.59
CA LYS A 27 -4.62 -11.79 4.80
C LYS A 27 -5.47 -11.24 5.94
N PHE A 28 -5.94 -10.00 5.83
CA PHE A 28 -6.66 -9.32 6.91
C PHE A 28 -8.10 -9.06 6.51
N GLU A 29 -8.98 -9.02 7.52
CA GLU A 29 -10.40 -8.75 7.31
C GLU A 29 -10.70 -7.26 7.18
N SER A 30 -9.85 -6.42 7.76
CA SER A 30 -10.06 -4.97 7.74
C SER A 30 -10.15 -4.43 6.33
N ASN A 31 -10.85 -3.30 6.19
CA ASN A 31 -10.83 -2.53 4.96
C ASN A 31 -9.48 -1.82 4.86
N ILE A 32 -8.78 -2.05 3.78
CA ILE A 32 -7.46 -1.47 3.56
C ILE A 32 -7.48 -0.73 2.23
N ASN A 33 -7.22 0.57 2.28
CA ASN A 33 -7.23 1.43 1.11
C ASN A 33 -5.88 2.08 0.91
N ILE A 34 -5.55 2.34 -0.34
CA ILE A 34 -4.39 3.13 -0.72
C ILE A 34 -4.88 4.40 -1.40
N GLU A 35 -4.30 5.53 -1.02
CA GLU A 35 -4.70 6.81 -1.57
C GLU A 35 -3.49 7.55 -2.13
N TYR A 36 -3.64 8.07 -3.33
CA TYR A 36 -2.59 8.81 -4.01
C TYR A 36 -3.22 9.93 -4.81
N ASN A 37 -2.73 11.14 -4.58
CA ASN A 37 -3.12 12.32 -5.36
C ASN A 37 -4.64 12.50 -5.44
N GLY A 38 -5.31 12.30 -4.29
CA GLY A 38 -6.76 12.45 -4.20
C GLY A 38 -7.58 11.26 -4.70
N LYS A 39 -6.91 10.22 -5.21
CA LYS A 39 -7.57 9.01 -5.70
C LYS A 39 -7.39 7.89 -4.71
N LYS A 40 -8.43 7.11 -4.51
CA LYS A 40 -8.44 6.01 -3.54
C LYS A 40 -8.73 4.69 -4.23
N ALA A 41 -8.03 3.64 -3.82
CA ALA A 41 -8.26 2.30 -4.32
C ALA A 41 -8.22 1.31 -3.17
N ASN A 42 -8.88 0.16 -3.36
CA ASN A 42 -8.83 -0.94 -2.41
C ASN A 42 -7.48 -1.63 -2.55
N LEU A 43 -6.72 -1.72 -1.45
CA LEU A 43 -5.40 -2.34 -1.48
C LEU A 43 -5.47 -3.85 -1.70
N LYS A 44 -6.67 -4.42 -1.71
CA LYS A 44 -6.88 -5.84 -2.04
C LYS A 44 -7.16 -6.06 -3.53
N SER A 45 -7.06 -4.99 -4.34
CA SER A 45 -7.28 -5.05 -5.79
C SER A 45 -6.01 -4.68 -6.53
N ILE A 46 -5.41 -5.64 -7.23
CA ILE A 46 -4.19 -5.39 -8.02
C ILE A 46 -4.45 -4.33 -9.08
N MET A 47 -5.54 -4.46 -9.81
CA MET A 47 -5.86 -3.51 -10.88
C MET A 47 -6.15 -2.11 -10.34
N GLY A 48 -6.82 -2.03 -9.18
CA GLY A 48 -7.09 -0.75 -8.55
C GLY A 48 -5.81 -0.03 -8.15
N VAL A 49 -4.86 -0.76 -7.57
CA VAL A 49 -3.58 -0.19 -7.16
C VAL A 49 -2.78 0.28 -8.38
N MET A 50 -2.70 -0.55 -9.41
CA MET A 50 -1.95 -0.21 -10.61
C MET A 50 -2.54 0.99 -11.35
N ALA A 51 -3.87 1.12 -11.31
CA ALA A 51 -4.55 2.23 -11.98
C ALA A 51 -4.20 3.59 -11.38
N LEU A 52 -3.67 3.63 -10.16
CA LEU A 52 -3.27 4.90 -9.53
C LEU A 52 -2.02 5.50 -10.17
N GLY A 53 -1.18 4.68 -10.79
CA GLY A 53 0.03 5.17 -11.47
C GLY A 53 1.06 5.77 -10.54
N ILE A 54 1.25 5.19 -9.36
CA ILE A 54 2.16 5.73 -8.33
C ILE A 54 3.61 5.49 -8.75
N MET A 55 4.40 6.56 -8.82
CA MET A 55 5.77 6.52 -9.32
C MET A 55 6.79 6.79 -8.20
N GLN A 56 8.06 6.54 -8.50
CA GLN A 56 9.15 6.80 -7.57
C GLN A 56 9.09 8.25 -7.08
N GLY A 57 9.32 8.43 -5.79
CA GLY A 57 9.30 9.75 -5.16
C GLY A 57 7.93 10.23 -4.74
N ALA A 58 6.87 9.55 -5.19
CA ALA A 58 5.51 9.94 -4.84
C ALA A 58 5.17 9.53 -3.41
N GLU A 59 4.28 10.29 -2.79
CA GLU A 59 3.75 9.94 -1.47
C GLU A 59 2.41 9.25 -1.65
N PHE A 60 2.18 8.19 -0.90
CA PHE A 60 0.89 7.53 -0.87
C PHE A 60 0.52 7.22 0.58
N LYS A 61 -0.77 7.07 0.81
CA LYS A 61 -1.31 6.86 2.15
C LYS A 61 -2.03 5.51 2.19
N VAL A 62 -1.81 4.77 3.26
CA VAL A 62 -2.53 3.51 3.51
C VAL A 62 -3.41 3.70 4.73
N THR A 63 -4.69 3.39 4.58
CA THR A 63 -5.65 3.46 5.69
C THR A 63 -6.17 2.05 5.97
N THR A 64 -6.24 1.71 7.25
CA THR A 64 -6.79 0.42 7.69
C THR A 64 -7.92 0.68 8.68
N ASP A 65 -9.03 -0.06 8.54
CA ASP A 65 -10.20 0.12 9.39
C ASP A 65 -10.90 -1.24 9.57
N GLY A 66 -10.99 -1.69 10.80
CA GLY A 66 -11.62 -2.96 11.10
C GLY A 66 -11.01 -3.62 12.34
N ALA A 67 -11.42 -4.86 12.60
CA ALA A 67 -11.03 -5.57 13.81
C ALA A 67 -9.53 -5.83 13.92
N ASP A 68 -8.85 -6.08 12.79
CA ASP A 68 -7.41 -6.35 12.76
C ASP A 68 -6.62 -5.22 12.10
N ALA A 69 -7.14 -3.98 12.17
CA ALA A 69 -6.54 -2.83 11.50
C ALA A 69 -5.09 -2.57 11.95
N ASP A 70 -4.81 -2.71 13.25
CA ASP A 70 -3.45 -2.46 13.76
C ASP A 70 -2.47 -3.50 13.23
N ASP A 71 -2.86 -4.76 13.22
CA ASP A 71 -2.03 -5.84 12.70
C ASP A 71 -1.81 -5.67 11.20
N ALA A 72 -2.86 -5.29 10.48
CA ALA A 72 -2.78 -5.04 9.05
C ALA A 72 -1.81 -3.90 8.76
N ALA A 73 -1.90 -2.81 9.51
CA ALA A 73 -1.02 -1.66 9.33
C ALA A 73 0.45 -2.04 9.52
N LYS A 74 0.75 -2.85 10.54
CA LYS A 74 2.12 -3.31 10.80
C LYS A 74 2.64 -4.20 9.67
N ALA A 75 1.80 -5.13 9.22
CA ALA A 75 2.19 -6.07 8.16
C ALA A 75 2.48 -5.32 6.85
N ILE A 76 1.63 -4.37 6.49
CA ILE A 76 1.82 -3.57 5.28
C ILE A 76 3.10 -2.73 5.38
N SER A 77 3.34 -2.10 6.55
CA SER A 77 4.58 -1.34 6.77
C SER A 77 5.81 -2.22 6.60
N ASN A 78 5.79 -3.42 7.17
CA ASN A 78 6.91 -4.35 7.09
C ASN A 78 7.18 -4.77 5.64
N VAL A 79 6.14 -5.04 4.88
CA VAL A 79 6.27 -5.45 3.48
C VAL A 79 6.82 -4.29 2.64
N ILE A 80 6.31 -3.09 2.84
CA ILE A 80 6.77 -1.91 2.11
C ILE A 80 8.28 -1.71 2.33
N ALA A 81 8.74 -1.85 3.56
CA ALA A 81 10.14 -1.67 3.90
C ALA A 81 11.00 -2.83 3.39
N SER A 82 10.59 -4.09 3.67
CA SER A 82 11.41 -5.26 3.39
C SER A 82 11.52 -5.56 1.89
N GLN A 83 10.52 -5.19 1.11
CA GLN A 83 10.51 -5.42 -0.33
C GLN A 83 11.06 -4.22 -1.12
N GLY A 84 11.54 -3.19 -0.44
CA GLY A 84 12.11 -2.04 -1.12
C GLY A 84 11.09 -1.21 -1.88
N ILE A 85 9.82 -1.26 -1.49
CA ILE A 85 8.76 -0.51 -2.17
C ILE A 85 8.83 0.96 -1.79
N GLY A 86 9.04 1.23 -0.52
CA GLY A 86 9.08 2.58 -0.02
C GLY A 86 9.53 2.65 1.42
N LYS A 87 9.35 3.81 2.01
CA LYS A 87 9.65 4.03 3.42
C LYS A 87 8.59 4.92 4.03
N GLU A 88 8.36 4.74 5.32
CA GLU A 88 7.39 5.56 6.04
C GLU A 88 7.89 7.00 6.12
N LYS A 89 7.00 7.92 5.87
CA LYS A 89 7.33 9.34 5.91
C LYS A 89 7.41 9.86 7.34
#